data_e4f75ac55489c759b8acf0f71d74e067
#
_entry.id   e4f75ac55489c759b8acf0f71d74e067
#
_cell.length_a   1.000
_cell.length_b   1.000
_cell.length_c   1.000
_cell.angle_alpha   90.00
_cell.angle_beta   90.00
_cell.angle_gamma   90.00
#
_symmetry.space_group_name_H-M   'P 1'
#
loop_
_entity.id
_entity.type
_entity.pdbx_description
1 polymer ?
#
loop_
_entity_poly.entity_id
_entity_poly.type
_entity_poly.pdbx_seq_one_letter_code
_entity_poly.pdbx_strand_id
1 'polypeptide(L)'
;MTDELAGKVAIVTGGAAGLGEGLVRRFAAEGANVVIGDIDRDGGAALAAEIGDNALFIEADVAEIDQVSGLVSTAVEHFGGLHVMVNNAGVSGTMHRRFLDDDLADFRKVMAINVGAVMAGTRDAARHMSKHGGGSIINLTSIGGIQAGGGVMTYRASKAAVIQFTKSAAIELAHYEIRVNAIAPGNIRTAIVRKSAAGADLQKLEEFEAKIRQQMRDDRPMKREGTLEDVAEAALYFATDRSRYVTGTVLPVDGGTVAGKVIARK
;
A
#
# COMPACT_ATOMS: atom_id res chain seq x y z
N MET A 1 15.23 15.32 11.49
CA MET A 1 14.71 13.96 11.69
C MET A 1 14.15 13.95 13.10
N THR A 2 12.91 13.52 13.26
CA THR A 2 12.21 13.56 14.56
C THR A 2 12.34 12.26 15.33
N ASP A 3 12.92 11.22 14.69
CA ASP A 3 13.16 9.88 15.26
C ASP A 3 11.88 9.23 15.84
N GLU A 4 10.72 9.51 15.23
CA GLU A 4 9.41 9.06 15.73
C GLU A 4 9.24 7.54 15.71
N LEU A 5 10.06 6.82 14.92
CA LEU A 5 10.07 5.36 14.83
C LEU A 5 11.38 4.74 15.36
N ALA A 6 12.18 5.50 16.13
CA ALA A 6 13.40 4.98 16.73
C ALA A 6 13.14 3.70 17.54
N GLY A 7 13.90 2.64 17.24
CA GLY A 7 13.75 1.32 17.88
C GLY A 7 12.50 0.54 17.46
N LYS A 8 11.69 1.03 16.53
CA LYS A 8 10.56 0.29 15.97
C LYS A 8 11.01 -0.56 14.78
N VAL A 9 10.35 -1.69 14.60
CA VAL A 9 10.57 -2.58 13.45
C VAL A 9 9.31 -2.52 12.58
N ALA A 10 9.50 -2.25 11.30
CA ALA A 10 8.44 -2.18 10.30
C ALA A 10 8.65 -3.20 9.18
N ILE A 11 7.58 -3.77 8.64
CA ILE A 11 7.58 -4.53 7.39
C ILE A 11 6.81 -3.73 6.35
N VAL A 12 7.35 -3.61 5.14
CA VAL A 12 6.68 -3.03 3.97
C VAL A 12 6.67 -4.05 2.85
N THR A 13 5.49 -4.57 2.48
CA THR A 13 5.35 -5.44 1.32
C THR A 13 5.25 -4.62 0.02
N GLY A 14 5.84 -5.11 -1.09
CA GLY A 14 5.97 -4.33 -2.31
C GLY A 14 6.87 -3.11 -2.09
N GLY A 15 7.94 -3.27 -1.28
CA GLY A 15 8.76 -2.20 -0.77
C GLY A 15 9.88 -1.73 -1.69
N ALA A 16 10.18 -2.46 -2.78
CA ALA A 16 11.31 -2.17 -3.65
C ALA A 16 11.10 -0.98 -4.59
N ALA A 17 9.86 -0.54 -4.81
CA ALA A 17 9.56 0.52 -5.76
C ALA A 17 8.31 1.34 -5.40
N GLY A 18 8.18 2.52 -6.00
CA GLY A 18 6.97 3.33 -5.96
C GLY A 18 6.52 3.71 -4.55
N LEU A 19 5.23 3.49 -4.22
CA LEU A 19 4.70 3.82 -2.89
C LEU A 19 5.48 3.09 -1.79
N GLY A 20 5.75 1.79 -1.98
CA GLY A 20 6.49 0.98 -1.01
C GLY A 20 7.88 1.54 -0.73
N GLU A 21 8.63 1.90 -1.77
CA GLU A 21 9.95 2.55 -1.62
C GLU A 21 9.83 3.87 -0.82
N GLY A 22 8.84 4.71 -1.16
CA GLY A 22 8.61 5.96 -0.42
C GLY A 22 8.33 5.71 1.06
N LEU A 23 7.55 4.67 1.39
CA LEU A 23 7.26 4.26 2.76
C LEU A 23 8.52 3.77 3.49
N VAL A 24 9.30 2.90 2.83
CA VAL A 24 10.56 2.36 3.37
C VAL A 24 11.54 3.49 3.71
N ARG A 25 11.78 4.40 2.75
CA ARG A 25 12.68 5.56 2.95
C ARG A 25 12.20 6.45 4.08
N ARG A 26 10.90 6.73 4.15
CA ARG A 26 10.34 7.61 5.18
C ARG A 26 10.44 6.99 6.57
N PHE A 27 10.17 5.70 6.71
CA PHE A 27 10.27 5.02 8.00
C PHE A 27 11.72 4.88 8.47
N ALA A 28 12.64 4.53 7.56
CA ALA A 28 14.06 4.48 7.87
C ALA A 28 14.61 5.86 8.29
N ALA A 29 14.17 6.94 7.64
CA ALA A 29 14.54 8.31 7.99
C ALA A 29 14.03 8.74 9.37
N GLU A 30 13.01 8.07 9.93
CA GLU A 30 12.51 8.26 11.30
C GLU A 30 13.06 7.23 12.30
N GLY A 31 14.14 6.52 11.92
CA GLY A 31 14.88 5.63 12.82
C GLY A 31 14.28 4.22 12.95
N ALA A 32 13.35 3.82 12.08
CA ALA A 32 12.86 2.44 12.07
C ALA A 32 13.87 1.47 11.45
N ASN A 33 13.89 0.24 11.97
CA ASN A 33 14.40 -0.91 11.24
C ASN A 33 13.33 -1.41 10.28
N VAL A 34 13.63 -1.56 8.97
CA VAL A 34 12.62 -1.85 7.96
C VAL A 34 12.95 -3.14 7.20
N VAL A 35 12.03 -4.10 7.23
CA VAL A 35 12.05 -5.26 6.33
C VAL A 35 11.33 -4.91 5.04
N ILE A 36 12.03 -5.02 3.92
CA ILE A 36 11.57 -4.77 2.56
C ILE A 36 11.20 -6.12 1.95
N GLY A 37 9.90 -6.43 1.84
CA GLY A 37 9.42 -7.64 1.16
C GLY A 37 9.00 -7.33 -0.28
N ASP A 38 9.66 -7.90 -1.28
CA ASP A 38 9.30 -7.69 -2.70
C ASP A 38 9.76 -8.87 -3.57
N ILE A 39 9.15 -9.01 -4.75
CA ILE A 39 9.62 -9.94 -5.79
C ILE A 39 10.75 -9.34 -6.63
N ASP A 40 10.96 -8.03 -6.59
CA ASP A 40 12.03 -7.32 -7.29
C ASP A 40 13.31 -7.38 -6.46
N ARG A 41 14.10 -8.45 -6.71
CA ARG A 41 15.36 -8.70 -6.00
C ARG A 41 16.35 -7.57 -6.13
N ASP A 42 16.55 -7.08 -7.37
CA ASP A 42 17.59 -6.08 -7.63
C ASP A 42 17.23 -4.74 -7.03
N GLY A 43 15.98 -4.29 -7.21
CA GLY A 43 15.47 -3.06 -6.63
C GLY A 43 15.46 -3.08 -5.10
N GLY A 44 14.98 -4.18 -4.52
CA GLY A 44 14.92 -4.33 -3.06
C GLY A 44 16.30 -4.41 -2.40
N ALA A 45 17.23 -5.18 -2.99
CA ALA A 45 18.60 -5.27 -2.47
C ALA A 45 19.35 -3.94 -2.58
N ALA A 46 19.18 -3.21 -3.70
CA ALA A 46 19.79 -1.89 -3.88
C ALA A 46 19.26 -0.88 -2.85
N LEU A 47 17.95 -0.87 -2.61
CA LEU A 47 17.34 0.03 -1.61
C LEU A 47 17.82 -0.30 -0.19
N ALA A 48 17.89 -1.58 0.18
CA ALA A 48 18.39 -1.99 1.48
C ALA A 48 19.87 -1.59 1.66
N ALA A 49 20.71 -1.80 0.64
CA ALA A 49 22.12 -1.40 0.67
C ALA A 49 22.31 0.12 0.81
N GLU A 50 21.45 0.92 0.16
CA GLU A 50 21.48 2.38 0.27
C GLU A 50 21.11 2.87 1.69
N ILE A 51 20.12 2.24 2.34
CA ILE A 51 19.68 2.61 3.70
C ILE A 51 20.70 2.12 4.75
N GLY A 52 21.35 0.98 4.53
CA GLY A 52 22.32 0.39 5.43
C GLY A 52 21.70 -0.51 6.51
N ASP A 53 22.32 -0.55 7.69
CA ASP A 53 22.01 -1.52 8.76
C ASP A 53 20.55 -1.51 9.25
N ASN A 54 19.83 -0.44 8.98
CA ASN A 54 18.42 -0.29 9.36
C ASN A 54 17.44 -0.87 8.31
N ALA A 55 17.92 -1.51 7.25
CA ALA A 55 17.07 -2.13 6.25
C ALA A 55 17.52 -3.55 5.91
N LEU A 56 16.54 -4.45 5.77
CA LEU A 56 16.75 -5.82 5.34
C LEU A 56 15.82 -6.13 4.18
N PHE A 57 16.36 -6.55 3.04
CA PHE A 57 15.57 -7.02 1.90
C PHE A 57 15.34 -8.52 1.98
N ILE A 58 14.11 -8.93 1.71
CA ILE A 58 13.68 -10.33 1.58
C ILE A 58 12.89 -10.49 0.29
N GLU A 59 13.36 -11.36 -0.60
CA GLU A 59 12.60 -11.73 -1.79
C GLU A 59 11.36 -12.53 -1.36
N ALA A 60 10.17 -12.00 -1.67
CA ALA A 60 8.92 -12.62 -1.30
C ALA A 60 7.80 -12.32 -2.32
N ASP A 61 7.17 -13.38 -2.85
CA ASP A 61 5.89 -13.28 -3.55
C ASP A 61 4.77 -13.33 -2.52
N VAL A 62 4.10 -12.21 -2.33
CA VAL A 62 2.99 -12.12 -1.37
C VAL A 62 1.74 -12.91 -1.78
N ALA A 63 1.65 -13.39 -3.03
CA ALA A 63 0.60 -14.33 -3.44
C ALA A 63 0.73 -15.68 -2.68
N GLU A 64 1.95 -15.99 -2.22
CA GLU A 64 2.27 -17.19 -1.44
C GLU A 64 2.23 -16.85 0.06
N ILE A 65 1.19 -17.32 0.77
CA ILE A 65 0.93 -16.98 2.17
C ILE A 65 2.13 -17.31 3.08
N ASP A 66 2.82 -18.41 2.83
CA ASP A 66 3.96 -18.85 3.64
C ASP A 66 5.14 -17.86 3.51
N GLN A 67 5.31 -17.21 2.35
CA GLN A 67 6.34 -16.20 2.17
C GLN A 67 6.00 -14.91 2.94
N VAL A 68 4.72 -14.54 3.02
CA VAL A 68 4.27 -13.44 3.89
C VAL A 68 4.56 -13.75 5.36
N SER A 69 4.28 -14.99 5.81
CA SER A 69 4.60 -15.44 7.17
C SER A 69 6.11 -15.40 7.44
N GLY A 70 6.92 -15.74 6.44
CA GLY A 70 8.38 -15.66 6.49
C GLY A 70 8.91 -14.25 6.74
N LEU A 71 8.29 -13.22 6.16
CA LEU A 71 8.66 -11.82 6.42
C LEU A 71 8.52 -11.46 7.90
N VAL A 72 7.43 -11.91 8.55
CA VAL A 72 7.19 -11.64 9.97
C VAL A 72 8.24 -12.37 10.83
N SER A 73 8.50 -13.65 10.56
CA SER A 73 9.50 -14.43 11.29
C SER A 73 10.87 -13.78 11.19
N THR A 74 11.28 -13.40 9.98
CA THR A 74 12.59 -12.77 9.75
C THR A 74 12.71 -11.41 10.43
N ALA A 75 11.65 -10.58 10.42
CA ALA A 75 11.68 -9.31 11.15
C ALA A 75 11.92 -9.51 12.64
N VAL A 76 11.27 -10.51 13.25
CA VAL A 76 11.42 -10.85 14.67
C VAL A 76 12.79 -11.42 14.95
N GLU A 77 13.29 -12.32 14.12
CA GLU A 77 14.61 -12.95 14.30
C GLU A 77 15.77 -11.97 14.12
N HIS A 78 15.68 -11.08 13.13
CA HIS A 78 16.76 -10.17 12.76
C HIS A 78 16.79 -8.89 13.61
N PHE A 79 15.62 -8.28 13.83
CA PHE A 79 15.48 -6.99 14.52
C PHE A 79 14.85 -7.10 15.92
N GLY A 80 14.50 -8.30 16.36
CA GLY A 80 14.00 -8.55 17.72
C GLY A 80 12.51 -8.25 17.93
N GLY A 81 11.73 -7.91 16.88
CA GLY A 81 10.29 -7.63 17.05
C GLY A 81 9.59 -7.18 15.78
N LEU A 82 8.31 -6.84 15.91
CA LEU A 82 7.50 -6.22 14.84
C LEU A 82 6.49 -5.25 15.47
N HIS A 83 6.54 -3.99 15.05
CA HIS A 83 5.71 -2.91 15.58
C HIS A 83 4.76 -2.32 14.53
N VAL A 84 5.17 -2.35 13.26
CA VAL A 84 4.41 -1.78 12.14
C VAL A 84 4.37 -2.78 10.99
N MET A 85 3.17 -3.11 10.49
CA MET A 85 2.98 -3.90 9.27
C MET A 85 2.32 -3.06 8.21
N VAL A 86 2.98 -2.87 7.05
CA VAL A 86 2.40 -2.17 5.91
C VAL A 86 2.13 -3.17 4.79
N ASN A 87 0.86 -3.50 4.60
CA ASN A 87 0.39 -4.30 3.48
C ASN A 87 0.20 -3.40 2.26
N ASN A 88 1.30 -3.17 1.51
CA ASN A 88 1.33 -2.26 0.38
C ASN A 88 1.34 -2.97 -0.97
N ALA A 89 1.91 -4.16 -1.08
CA ALA A 89 1.95 -4.92 -2.34
C ALA A 89 0.58 -5.01 -3.02
N GLY A 90 0.55 -4.81 -4.33
CA GLY A 90 -0.69 -4.86 -5.09
C GLY A 90 -0.49 -4.76 -6.59
N VAL A 91 -1.46 -5.28 -7.34
CA VAL A 91 -1.49 -5.27 -8.81
C VAL A 91 -2.85 -4.78 -9.30
N SER A 92 -2.86 -4.10 -10.46
CA SER A 92 -4.10 -3.57 -11.06
C SER A 92 -4.89 -4.60 -11.88
N GLY A 93 -4.20 -5.63 -12.38
CA GLY A 93 -4.74 -6.49 -13.43
C GLY A 93 -4.84 -5.78 -14.78
N THR A 94 -5.44 -6.46 -15.75
CA THR A 94 -5.64 -5.94 -17.11
C THR A 94 -6.78 -4.94 -17.15
N MET A 95 -6.59 -3.85 -17.90
CA MET A 95 -7.64 -2.85 -18.11
C MET A 95 -8.50 -3.21 -19.31
N HIS A 96 -9.80 -3.35 -19.10
CA HIS A 96 -10.79 -3.55 -20.15
C HIS A 96 -11.63 -2.30 -20.38
N ARG A 97 -11.81 -1.92 -21.66
CA ARG A 97 -12.62 -0.74 -22.00
C ARG A 97 -14.10 -0.93 -21.64
N ARG A 98 -14.60 -2.15 -21.79
CA ARG A 98 -15.96 -2.55 -21.42
C ARG A 98 -15.86 -3.80 -20.53
N PHE A 99 -16.66 -3.86 -19.49
CA PHE A 99 -16.72 -5.03 -18.62
C PHE A 99 -17.15 -6.31 -19.36
N LEU A 100 -17.97 -6.17 -20.40
CA LEU A 100 -18.39 -7.32 -21.23
C LEU A 100 -17.25 -7.99 -22.00
N ASP A 101 -16.10 -7.35 -22.12
CA ASP A 101 -14.91 -7.88 -22.79
C ASP A 101 -13.90 -8.47 -21.79
N ASP A 102 -14.18 -8.41 -20.48
CA ASP A 102 -13.32 -8.93 -19.41
C ASP A 102 -13.59 -10.44 -19.25
N ASP A 103 -12.58 -11.26 -19.50
CA ASP A 103 -12.63 -12.71 -19.34
C ASP A 103 -12.34 -13.18 -17.90
N LEU A 104 -12.09 -12.24 -16.99
CA LEU A 104 -11.73 -12.47 -15.59
C LEU A 104 -10.47 -13.34 -15.40
N ALA A 105 -9.59 -13.42 -16.40
CA ALA A 105 -8.37 -14.22 -16.33
C ALA A 105 -7.46 -13.79 -15.15
N ASP A 106 -7.41 -12.48 -14.86
CA ASP A 106 -6.61 -11.91 -13.78
C ASP A 106 -7.25 -12.04 -12.37
N PHE A 107 -8.52 -12.45 -12.28
CA PHE A 107 -9.29 -12.41 -11.02
C PHE A 107 -8.55 -13.09 -9.87
N ARG A 108 -8.10 -14.32 -10.07
CA ARG A 108 -7.43 -15.10 -9.01
C ARG A 108 -6.15 -14.42 -8.53
N LYS A 109 -5.31 -13.96 -9.47
CA LYS A 109 -4.05 -13.28 -9.18
C LYS A 109 -4.27 -11.97 -8.42
N VAL A 110 -5.19 -11.14 -8.90
CA VAL A 110 -5.51 -9.85 -8.26
C VAL A 110 -6.04 -10.08 -6.85
N MET A 111 -6.95 -11.04 -6.64
CA MET A 111 -7.51 -11.34 -5.31
C MET A 111 -6.48 -11.95 -4.37
N ALA A 112 -5.61 -12.84 -4.85
CA ALA A 112 -4.55 -13.43 -4.03
C ALA A 112 -3.60 -12.34 -3.51
N ILE A 113 -3.12 -11.45 -4.38
CA ILE A 113 -2.17 -10.40 -4.03
C ILE A 113 -2.85 -9.27 -3.23
N ASN A 114 -3.96 -8.72 -3.75
CA ASN A 114 -4.53 -7.51 -3.17
C ASN A 114 -5.37 -7.75 -1.91
N VAL A 115 -5.86 -8.98 -1.70
CA VAL A 115 -6.73 -9.32 -0.57
C VAL A 115 -6.10 -10.42 0.28
N GLY A 116 -5.75 -11.55 -0.31
CA GLY A 116 -5.18 -12.70 0.40
C GLY A 116 -3.91 -12.33 1.18
N ALA A 117 -2.96 -11.66 0.51
CA ALA A 117 -1.72 -11.20 1.14
C ALA A 117 -1.98 -10.19 2.28
N VAL A 118 -2.92 -9.25 2.09
CA VAL A 118 -3.29 -8.27 3.13
C VAL A 118 -3.86 -8.98 4.37
N MET A 119 -4.72 -9.98 4.17
CA MET A 119 -5.28 -10.77 5.28
C MET A 119 -4.19 -11.59 5.98
N ALA A 120 -3.29 -12.22 5.24
CA ALA A 120 -2.18 -13.00 5.77
C ALA A 120 -1.21 -12.11 6.58
N GLY A 121 -0.75 -11.00 6.00
CA GLY A 121 0.15 -10.06 6.68
C GLY A 121 -0.47 -9.46 7.95
N THR A 122 -1.76 -9.10 7.89
CA THR A 122 -2.50 -8.64 9.07
C THR A 122 -2.56 -9.72 10.15
N ARG A 123 -2.92 -10.95 9.79
CA ARG A 123 -3.03 -12.09 10.73
C ARG A 123 -1.69 -12.38 11.39
N ASP A 124 -0.63 -12.49 10.62
CA ASP A 124 0.67 -12.96 11.14
C ASP A 124 1.37 -11.86 11.94
N ALA A 125 1.28 -10.60 11.51
CA ALA A 125 1.69 -9.46 12.32
C ALA A 125 0.92 -9.40 13.66
N ALA A 126 -0.41 -9.54 13.62
CA ALA A 126 -1.24 -9.52 14.81
C ALA A 126 -0.93 -10.65 15.79
N ARG A 127 -0.59 -11.86 15.31
CA ARG A 127 -0.13 -12.98 16.15
C ARG A 127 1.10 -12.67 16.98
N HIS A 128 2.04 -11.90 16.40
CA HIS A 128 3.20 -11.42 17.13
C HIS A 128 2.83 -10.25 18.05
N MET A 129 2.20 -9.20 17.50
CA MET A 129 1.88 -7.96 18.21
C MET A 129 0.99 -8.20 19.43
N SER A 130 0.03 -9.13 19.36
CA SER A 130 -0.89 -9.46 20.47
C SER A 130 -0.19 -9.96 21.74
N LYS A 131 1.03 -10.46 21.61
CA LYS A 131 1.86 -10.98 22.72
C LYS A 131 2.96 -10.00 23.15
N HIS A 132 3.15 -8.90 22.41
CA HIS A 132 4.30 -8.00 22.57
C HIS A 132 3.88 -6.52 22.69
N GLY A 133 2.69 -6.24 23.24
CA GLY A 133 2.27 -4.87 23.57
C GLY A 133 1.57 -4.13 22.47
N GLY A 134 1.04 -4.81 21.47
CA GLY A 134 0.26 -4.20 20.40
C GLY A 134 1.10 -3.74 19.20
N GLY A 135 0.51 -2.88 18.35
CA GLY A 135 1.19 -2.38 17.15
C GLY A 135 0.26 -1.65 16.18
N SER A 136 0.78 -1.35 15.01
CA SER A 136 0.05 -0.67 13.94
C SER A 136 0.09 -1.46 12.64
N ILE A 137 -1.08 -1.70 12.06
CA ILE A 137 -1.23 -2.35 10.75
C ILE A 137 -1.85 -1.34 9.78
N ILE A 138 -1.20 -1.15 8.63
CA ILE A 138 -1.56 -0.17 7.62
C ILE A 138 -1.80 -0.89 6.30
N ASN A 139 -3.02 -0.84 5.80
CA ASN A 139 -3.42 -1.51 4.56
C ASN A 139 -3.54 -0.49 3.42
N LEU A 140 -2.77 -0.69 2.33
CA LEU A 140 -2.90 0.16 1.14
C LEU A 140 -4.09 -0.30 0.30
N THR A 141 -5.13 0.52 0.30
CA THR A 141 -6.28 0.38 -0.60
C THR A 141 -6.13 1.32 -1.81
N SER A 142 -7.19 1.96 -2.25
CA SER A 142 -7.23 2.95 -3.33
C SER A 142 -8.53 3.73 -3.26
N ILE A 143 -8.57 4.95 -3.81
CA ILE A 143 -9.83 5.62 -4.10
C ILE A 143 -10.73 4.76 -5.02
N GLY A 144 -10.16 3.87 -5.82
CA GLY A 144 -10.92 2.89 -6.62
C GLY A 144 -11.72 1.89 -5.79
N GLY A 145 -11.39 1.68 -4.51
CA GLY A 145 -12.19 0.91 -3.56
C GLY A 145 -13.31 1.73 -2.90
N ILE A 146 -13.25 3.07 -2.99
CA ILE A 146 -14.25 3.99 -2.42
C ILE A 146 -15.25 4.42 -3.49
N GLN A 147 -14.76 4.85 -4.66
CA GLN A 147 -15.59 5.34 -5.76
C GLN A 147 -15.80 4.26 -6.81
N ALA A 148 -17.00 4.20 -7.35
CA ALA A 148 -17.29 3.42 -8.56
C ALA A 148 -16.56 3.97 -9.78
N GLY A 149 -16.28 3.09 -10.75
CA GLY A 149 -15.65 3.45 -12.02
C GLY A 149 -15.41 2.21 -12.88
N GLY A 150 -15.11 2.42 -14.15
CA GLY A 150 -14.83 1.34 -15.12
C GLY A 150 -13.36 0.97 -15.23
N GLY A 151 -13.06 0.07 -16.14
CA GLY A 151 -11.73 -0.29 -16.64
C GLY A 151 -11.06 -1.44 -15.90
N VAL A 152 -10.97 -1.38 -14.57
CA VAL A 152 -10.27 -2.37 -13.73
C VAL A 152 -11.20 -2.87 -12.63
N MET A 153 -12.24 -3.62 -13.02
CA MET A 153 -13.34 -3.99 -12.11
C MET A 153 -12.86 -4.87 -10.96
N THR A 154 -12.07 -5.91 -11.25
CA THR A 154 -11.52 -6.83 -10.23
C THR A 154 -10.62 -6.08 -9.25
N TYR A 155 -9.77 -5.16 -9.72
CA TYR A 155 -8.95 -4.31 -8.84
C TYR A 155 -9.80 -3.48 -7.89
N ARG A 156 -10.83 -2.79 -8.41
CA ARG A 156 -11.72 -1.98 -7.58
C ARG A 156 -12.42 -2.82 -6.52
N ALA A 157 -12.94 -3.99 -6.90
CA ALA A 157 -13.55 -4.93 -5.98
C ALA A 157 -12.56 -5.39 -4.90
N SER A 158 -11.32 -5.72 -5.28
CA SER A 158 -10.28 -6.11 -4.32
C SER A 158 -9.95 -4.99 -3.33
N LYS A 159 -9.86 -3.73 -3.79
CA LYS A 159 -9.56 -2.59 -2.92
C LYS A 159 -10.74 -2.22 -2.01
N ALA A 160 -11.99 -2.44 -2.44
CA ALA A 160 -13.17 -2.35 -1.59
C ALA A 160 -13.20 -3.45 -0.52
N ALA A 161 -12.78 -4.68 -0.86
CA ALA A 161 -12.65 -5.78 0.11
C ALA A 161 -11.63 -5.44 1.21
N VAL A 162 -10.49 -4.83 0.87
CA VAL A 162 -9.48 -4.36 1.85
C VAL A 162 -10.07 -3.31 2.80
N ILE A 163 -10.90 -2.39 2.30
CA ILE A 163 -11.58 -1.40 3.14
C ILE A 163 -12.46 -2.07 4.19
N GLN A 164 -13.30 -3.01 3.77
CA GLN A 164 -14.19 -3.69 4.71
C GLN A 164 -13.42 -4.61 5.66
N PHE A 165 -12.40 -5.32 5.17
CA PHE A 165 -11.53 -6.14 5.99
C PHE A 165 -10.81 -5.32 7.07
N THR A 166 -10.27 -4.15 6.72
CA THR A 166 -9.61 -3.23 7.67
C THR A 166 -10.51 -2.87 8.84
N LYS A 167 -11.79 -2.55 8.57
CA LYS A 167 -12.76 -2.22 9.63
C LYS A 167 -13.05 -3.41 10.54
N SER A 168 -13.23 -4.59 9.97
CA SER A 168 -13.48 -5.81 10.74
C SER A 168 -12.27 -6.20 11.58
N ALA A 169 -11.06 -6.16 11.01
CA ALA A 169 -9.84 -6.45 11.73
C ALA A 169 -9.55 -5.43 12.85
N ALA A 170 -9.89 -4.17 12.65
CA ALA A 170 -9.75 -3.13 13.66
C ALA A 170 -10.60 -3.41 14.92
N ILE A 171 -11.83 -3.87 14.74
CA ILE A 171 -12.72 -4.25 15.85
C ILE A 171 -12.18 -5.49 16.58
N GLU A 172 -11.79 -6.51 15.82
CA GLU A 172 -11.32 -7.80 16.37
C GLU A 172 -10.00 -7.65 17.15
N LEU A 173 -9.09 -6.78 16.66
CA LEU A 173 -7.73 -6.67 17.19
C LEU A 173 -7.55 -5.56 18.23
N ALA A 174 -8.55 -4.71 18.43
CA ALA A 174 -8.45 -3.55 19.34
C ALA A 174 -8.12 -3.94 20.79
N HIS A 175 -8.64 -5.05 21.30
CA HIS A 175 -8.38 -5.49 22.68
C HIS A 175 -6.94 -5.97 22.92
N TYR A 176 -6.17 -6.15 21.85
CA TYR A 176 -4.72 -6.42 21.92
C TYR A 176 -3.87 -5.15 21.74
N GLU A 177 -4.45 -3.97 21.80
CA GLU A 177 -3.79 -2.69 21.51
C GLU A 177 -3.20 -2.63 20.07
N ILE A 178 -3.82 -3.36 19.13
CA ILE A 178 -3.42 -3.34 17.72
C ILE A 178 -4.40 -2.46 16.96
N ARG A 179 -3.85 -1.42 16.32
CA ARG A 179 -4.61 -0.53 15.44
C ARG A 179 -4.51 -1.02 14.00
N VAL A 180 -5.62 -1.03 13.29
CA VAL A 180 -5.67 -1.41 11.86
C VAL A 180 -6.36 -0.30 11.09
N ASN A 181 -5.63 0.35 10.18
CA ASN A 181 -6.13 1.45 9.37
C ASN A 181 -5.81 1.24 7.89
N ALA A 182 -6.52 1.92 7.01
CA ALA A 182 -6.25 1.89 5.58
C ALA A 182 -5.91 3.28 5.05
N ILE A 183 -5.00 3.32 4.07
CA ILE A 183 -4.76 4.50 3.25
C ILE A 183 -5.33 4.22 1.86
N ALA A 184 -6.07 5.18 1.31
CA ALA A 184 -6.63 5.13 -0.04
C ALA A 184 -5.96 6.20 -0.92
N PRO A 185 -4.81 5.88 -1.55
CA PRO A 185 -4.16 6.80 -2.46
C PRO A 185 -5.06 7.12 -3.66
N GLY A 186 -5.00 8.38 -4.09
CA GLY A 186 -5.50 8.82 -5.39
C GLY A 186 -4.51 8.50 -6.50
N ASN A 187 -4.48 9.37 -7.50
CA ASN A 187 -3.51 9.27 -8.58
C ASN A 187 -2.14 9.76 -8.12
N ILE A 188 -1.36 8.84 -7.62
CA ILE A 188 0.06 9.04 -7.30
C ILE A 188 0.88 8.48 -8.45
N ARG A 189 1.88 9.23 -8.89
CA ARG A 189 2.76 8.82 -9.98
C ARG A 189 3.64 7.65 -9.52
N THR A 190 3.30 6.44 -9.97
CA THR A 190 4.07 5.22 -9.69
C THR A 190 4.39 4.50 -10.99
N ALA A 191 5.42 3.65 -10.99
CA ALA A 191 5.80 2.83 -12.14
C ALA A 191 4.78 1.68 -12.46
N ILE A 192 3.75 1.49 -11.63
CA ILE A 192 2.75 0.42 -11.78
C ILE A 192 2.04 0.47 -13.14
N VAL A 193 1.72 1.68 -13.63
CA VAL A 193 1.03 1.86 -14.93
C VAL A 193 1.89 1.39 -16.10
N ARG A 194 3.21 1.52 -16.04
CA ARG A 194 4.12 1.08 -17.11
C ARG A 194 4.25 -0.44 -17.21
N LYS A 195 4.17 -1.18 -16.11
CA LYS A 195 4.29 -2.65 -16.12
C LYS A 195 3.05 -3.35 -16.72
N SER A 196 1.89 -2.69 -16.72
CA SER A 196 0.62 -3.24 -17.27
C SER A 196 0.50 -3.14 -18.80
N ALA A 197 1.42 -2.48 -19.48
CA ALA A 197 1.34 -2.13 -20.91
C ALA A 197 2.37 -2.85 -21.79
N ALA A 198 2.86 -4.01 -21.36
CA ALA A 198 3.80 -4.81 -22.15
C ALA A 198 3.16 -5.23 -23.50
N GLY A 199 3.68 -4.68 -24.61
CA GLY A 199 3.23 -5.01 -25.98
C GLY A 199 2.41 -3.91 -26.69
N ALA A 200 2.13 -2.78 -26.05
CA ALA A 200 1.45 -1.66 -26.69
C ALA A 200 2.43 -0.72 -27.44
N ASP A 201 1.91 -0.06 -28.48
CA ASP A 201 2.60 1.02 -29.16
C ASP A 201 2.89 2.16 -28.14
N LEU A 202 4.17 2.34 -27.81
CA LEU A 202 4.61 3.25 -26.74
C LEU A 202 4.07 4.68 -26.92
N GLN A 203 4.00 5.17 -28.15
CA GLN A 203 3.52 6.52 -28.43
C GLN A 203 2.02 6.66 -28.13
N LYS A 204 1.21 5.68 -28.55
CA LYS A 204 -0.24 5.66 -28.24
C LYS A 204 -0.51 5.49 -26.75
N LEU A 205 0.34 4.75 -26.07
CA LEU A 205 0.26 4.58 -24.63
C LEU A 205 0.56 5.91 -23.91
N GLU A 206 1.61 6.62 -24.30
CA GLU A 206 1.97 7.92 -23.71
C GLU A 206 0.87 8.98 -23.94
N GLU A 207 0.30 9.03 -25.14
CA GLU A 207 -0.83 9.93 -25.45
C GLU A 207 -2.07 9.59 -24.61
N PHE A 208 -2.38 8.31 -24.46
CA PHE A 208 -3.50 7.85 -23.65
C PHE A 208 -3.28 8.16 -22.16
N GLU A 209 -2.07 7.89 -21.64
CA GLU A 209 -1.73 8.24 -20.25
C GLU A 209 -1.77 9.75 -20.02
N ALA A 210 -1.30 10.56 -20.98
CA ALA A 210 -1.35 12.02 -20.89
C ALA A 210 -2.79 12.52 -20.82
N LYS A 211 -3.69 11.94 -21.63
CA LYS A 211 -5.11 12.28 -21.65
C LYS A 211 -5.81 11.91 -20.33
N ILE A 212 -5.53 10.71 -19.82
CA ILE A 212 -6.05 10.28 -18.52
C ILE A 212 -5.54 11.20 -17.41
N ARG A 213 -4.24 11.52 -17.41
CA ARG A 213 -3.64 12.44 -16.42
C ARG A 213 -4.28 13.83 -16.46
N GLN A 214 -4.59 14.34 -17.66
CA GLN A 214 -5.25 15.63 -17.79
C GLN A 214 -6.66 15.56 -17.18
N GLN A 215 -7.47 14.56 -17.55
CA GLN A 215 -8.80 14.38 -17.01
C GLN A 215 -8.78 14.24 -15.47
N MET A 216 -7.85 13.45 -14.94
CA MET A 216 -7.67 13.27 -13.50
C MET A 216 -7.26 14.57 -12.78
N ARG A 217 -6.51 15.45 -13.45
CA ARG A 217 -6.19 16.81 -12.96
C ARG A 217 -7.42 17.69 -12.90
N ASP A 218 -8.25 17.62 -13.94
CA ASP A 218 -9.46 18.44 -14.06
C ASP A 218 -10.50 18.04 -13.00
N ASP A 219 -10.62 16.75 -12.73
CA ASP A 219 -11.57 16.20 -11.76
C ASP A 219 -11.11 16.36 -10.29
N ARG A 220 -9.83 16.65 -10.05
CA ARG A 220 -9.27 16.75 -8.69
C ARG A 220 -9.41 18.17 -8.14
N PRO A 221 -9.96 18.36 -6.91
CA PRO A 221 -10.04 19.67 -6.26
C PRO A 221 -8.68 20.34 -6.07
N MET A 222 -7.70 19.65 -5.49
CA MET A 222 -6.30 20.13 -5.41
C MET A 222 -5.60 19.86 -6.73
N LYS A 223 -5.18 20.90 -7.46
CA LYS A 223 -4.65 20.78 -8.82
C LYS A 223 -3.24 20.24 -8.91
N ARG A 224 -2.46 20.25 -7.83
CA ARG A 224 -1.16 19.60 -7.80
C ARG A 224 -1.29 18.07 -7.87
N GLU A 225 -0.30 17.41 -8.42
CA GLU A 225 -0.20 15.94 -8.36
C GLU A 225 0.16 15.51 -6.94
N GLY A 226 -0.36 14.35 -6.52
CA GLY A 226 0.08 13.71 -5.29
C GLY A 226 1.44 13.05 -5.50
N THR A 227 2.25 13.03 -4.47
CA THR A 227 3.60 12.45 -4.47
C THR A 227 3.66 11.21 -3.59
N LEU A 228 4.76 10.46 -3.66
CA LEU A 228 5.02 9.32 -2.78
C LEU A 228 5.09 9.78 -1.32
N GLU A 229 5.65 10.96 -1.09
CA GLU A 229 5.78 11.59 0.22
C GLU A 229 4.42 11.90 0.84
N ASP A 230 3.42 12.34 0.07
CA ASP A 230 2.06 12.59 0.60
C ASP A 230 1.47 11.32 1.23
N VAL A 231 1.72 10.15 0.62
CA VAL A 231 1.25 8.86 1.14
C VAL A 231 2.13 8.38 2.30
N ALA A 232 3.43 8.60 2.22
CA ALA A 232 4.38 8.21 3.25
C ALA A 232 4.15 8.97 4.57
N GLU A 233 3.80 10.26 4.50
CA GLU A 233 3.43 11.05 5.68
C GLU A 233 2.13 10.54 6.34
N ALA A 234 1.14 10.15 5.56
CA ALA A 234 -0.08 9.54 6.09
C ALA A 234 0.22 8.19 6.77
N ALA A 235 1.12 7.40 6.18
CA ALA A 235 1.55 6.13 6.77
C ALA A 235 2.37 6.35 8.05
N LEU A 236 3.26 7.34 8.09
CA LEU A 236 4.00 7.72 9.29
C LEU A 236 3.05 8.11 10.42
N TYR A 237 2.02 8.91 10.13
CA TYR A 237 1.00 9.24 11.12
C TYR A 237 0.35 7.98 11.71
N PHE A 238 0.00 6.99 10.89
CA PHE A 238 -0.57 5.74 11.39
C PHE A 238 0.45 4.85 12.08
N ALA A 239 1.72 4.88 11.69
CA ALA A 239 2.78 4.07 12.30
C ALA A 239 3.13 4.53 13.72
N THR A 240 2.96 5.80 14.02
CA THR A 240 3.39 6.43 15.27
C THR A 240 2.28 6.53 16.33
N ASP A 241 2.66 6.90 17.55
CA ASP A 241 1.74 7.15 18.66
C ASP A 241 0.85 8.39 18.47
N ARG A 242 1.11 9.20 17.44
CA ARG A 242 0.24 10.32 17.05
C ARG A 242 -1.17 9.86 16.70
N SER A 243 -1.33 8.61 16.27
CA SER A 243 -2.61 8.02 15.92
C SER A 243 -3.09 6.94 16.91
N ARG A 244 -2.63 6.97 18.16
CA ARG A 244 -2.93 5.94 19.18
C ARG A 244 -4.42 5.72 19.46
N TYR A 245 -5.28 6.67 19.11
CA TYR A 245 -6.74 6.54 19.27
C TYR A 245 -7.47 6.46 17.92
N VAL A 246 -6.75 6.05 16.85
CA VAL A 246 -7.29 5.92 15.49
C VAL A 246 -7.16 4.48 15.02
N THR A 247 -8.30 3.79 14.87
CA THR A 247 -8.38 2.44 14.30
C THR A 247 -9.65 2.29 13.46
N GLY A 248 -9.65 1.44 12.44
CA GLY A 248 -10.78 1.17 11.55
C GLY A 248 -11.07 2.27 10.53
N THR A 249 -10.21 3.29 10.44
CA THR A 249 -10.39 4.39 9.47
C THR A 249 -9.83 4.07 8.09
N VAL A 250 -10.39 4.75 7.10
CA VAL A 250 -9.85 4.79 5.72
C VAL A 250 -9.53 6.24 5.43
N LEU A 251 -8.25 6.55 5.23
CA LEU A 251 -7.76 7.89 4.94
C LEU A 251 -7.50 8.05 3.43
N PRO A 252 -8.33 8.79 2.69
CA PRO A 252 -8.01 9.16 1.32
C PRO A 252 -6.84 10.14 1.28
N VAL A 253 -5.84 9.84 0.44
CA VAL A 253 -4.73 10.74 0.12
C VAL A 253 -4.79 11.01 -1.39
N ASP A 254 -5.70 11.89 -1.80
CA ASP A 254 -6.19 11.96 -3.17
C ASP A 254 -6.43 13.39 -3.70
N GLY A 255 -6.06 14.40 -2.93
CA GLY A 255 -6.32 15.80 -3.28
C GLY A 255 -7.79 16.18 -3.33
N GLY A 256 -8.65 15.42 -2.60
CA GLY A 256 -10.08 15.68 -2.48
C GLY A 256 -10.94 15.02 -3.56
N THR A 257 -10.37 14.10 -4.35
CA THR A 257 -11.09 13.45 -5.47
C THR A 257 -12.36 12.73 -4.99
N VAL A 258 -12.30 12.01 -3.86
CA VAL A 258 -13.48 11.29 -3.33
C VAL A 258 -14.43 12.17 -2.52
N ALA A 259 -14.04 13.40 -2.19
CA ALA A 259 -14.90 14.33 -1.44
C ALA A 259 -16.05 14.89 -2.29
N GLY A 260 -15.92 14.90 -3.62
CA GLY A 260 -16.97 15.37 -4.52
C GLY A 260 -16.46 15.99 -5.81
N LYS A 261 -17.37 16.62 -6.55
CA LYS A 261 -17.06 17.29 -7.82
C LYS A 261 -16.38 18.64 -7.57
N VAL A 262 -15.48 19.00 -8.48
CA VAL A 262 -14.86 20.33 -8.50
C VAL A 262 -15.93 21.40 -8.77
N ILE A 263 -15.96 22.42 -7.93
CA ILE A 263 -16.84 23.57 -8.11
C ILE A 263 -16.15 24.54 -9.08
N ALA A 264 -16.76 24.77 -10.24
CA ALA A 264 -16.27 25.77 -11.16
C ALA A 264 -16.35 27.17 -10.50
N ARG A 265 -15.22 27.86 -10.41
CA ARG A 265 -15.20 29.28 -10.01
C ARG A 265 -15.37 30.10 -11.28
N LYS A 266 -16.38 30.96 -11.29
CA LYS A 266 -16.57 31.98 -12.32
C LYS A 266 -15.48 33.03 -12.24
#